data_89c2d1393c69b63ceaaccc9b90cf4a82
#
_entry.id   89c2d1393c69b63ceaaccc9b90cf4a82
#
_cell.length_a   1.000
_cell.length_b   1.000
_cell.length_c   1.000
_cell.angle_alpha   90.00
_cell.angle_beta   90.00
_cell.angle_gamma   90.00
#
_symmetry.space_group_name_H-M   'P 1'
#
loop_
_entity.id
_entity.type
_entity.pdbx_description
1 polymer ?
#
loop_
_entity_poly.entity_id
_entity_poly.type
_entity_poly.pdbx_seq_one_letter_code
_entity_poly.pdbx_strand_id
1 'polypeptide(L)'
;MAAKQDGQEPGWTGHCRYFLGALTPHDSNAYDPPIRLLRCTAPGTVVFVLDGDTDGAGTRVSRAMVAGDEISTLAIKLVRSTGTSGTYEGYR
;
A
#
# COMPACT_ATOMS: atom_id res chain seq x y z
N MET A 1 -22.15 -6.37 -15.05
CA MET A 1 -22.02 -5.72 -15.58
C MET A 1 -21.74 -5.26 -15.74
N ALA A 2 -22.03 -5.63 -15.22
CA ALA A 2 -21.78 -4.99 -15.74
C ALA A 2 -21.33 -4.66 -15.56
N ALA A 3 -21.39 -4.98 -15.18
CA ALA A 3 -20.92 -4.37 -15.35
C ALA A 3 -20.61 -4.11 -14.75
N LYS A 4 -20.45 -4.34 -14.34
CA LYS A 4 -20.08 -3.80 -14.15
C LYS A 4 -20.03 -3.48 -13.51
N GLN A 5 -20.14 -3.83 -13.02
CA GLN A 5 -20.00 -3.27 -12.91
C GLN A 5 -20.00 -2.73 -12.58
N ASP A 6 -20.23 -3.04 -12.03
CA ASP A 6 -20.18 -2.22 -12.13
C ASP A 6 -20.18 -1.59 -11.90
N GLY A 7 -20.46 -1.81 -11.47
CA GLY A 7 -20.41 -0.94 -11.77
C GLY A 7 -20.27 -0.58 -11.68
N GLN A 8 -20.20 -0.56 -11.75
CA GLN A 8 -20.04 0.00 -12.01
C GLN A 8 -19.49 0.46 -12.18
N GLU A 9 -19.40 0.44 -12.17
CA GLU A 9 -18.77 0.91 -12.30
C GLU A 9 -18.10 0.76 -12.52
N PRO A 10 -18.37 1.16 -12.48
CA PRO A 10 -17.32 0.52 -13.09
C PRO A 10 -16.40 -0.25 -12.21
N GLY A 11 -15.97 -1.33 -12.68
CA GLY A 11 -15.40 -2.33 -11.89
C GLY A 11 -13.97 -2.14 -11.39
N TRP A 12 -13.35 -1.01 -11.66
CA TRP A 12 -11.96 -0.78 -11.28
C TRP A 12 -11.80 -0.35 -9.83
N THR A 13 -12.86 0.10 -9.21
CA THR A 13 -12.83 0.46 -7.80
C THR A 13 -12.54 -0.80 -6.99
N GLY A 14 -11.48 -0.82 -6.21
CA GLY A 14 -11.11 -1.96 -5.40
C GLY A 14 -10.25 -3.01 -6.10
N HIS A 15 -10.04 -2.89 -7.41
CA HIS A 15 -9.17 -3.81 -8.14
C HIS A 15 -7.85 -3.14 -8.49
N CYS A 16 -6.75 -3.82 -8.20
CA CYS A 16 -5.43 -3.38 -8.62
C CYS A 16 -5.19 -3.81 -10.05
N ARG A 17 -4.61 -2.93 -10.84
CA ARG A 17 -4.33 -3.17 -12.26
C ARG A 17 -2.84 -3.23 -12.55
N TYR A 18 -2.01 -2.73 -11.66
CA TYR A 18 -0.58 -2.60 -11.90
C TYR A 18 0.22 -3.16 -10.74
N PHE A 19 1.21 -3.97 -11.09
CA PHE A 19 2.19 -4.48 -10.14
C PHE A 19 3.39 -3.52 -10.12
N LEU A 20 3.73 -3.03 -8.94
CA LEU A 20 4.86 -2.10 -8.78
C LEU A 20 6.18 -2.83 -8.52
N GLY A 21 6.14 -4.13 -8.31
CA GLY A 21 7.32 -4.89 -7.96
C GLY A 21 7.72 -4.72 -6.49
N ALA A 22 8.96 -5.08 -6.20
CA ALA A 22 9.52 -4.92 -4.87
C ALA A 22 9.61 -3.43 -4.54
N LEU A 23 9.06 -3.04 -3.39
CA LEU A 23 9.10 -1.65 -2.96
C LEU A 23 10.44 -1.31 -2.33
N THR A 24 10.90 -0.09 -2.61
CA THR A 24 12.04 0.48 -1.90
C THR A 24 11.47 1.54 -0.96
N PRO A 25 11.42 1.27 0.35
CA PRO A 25 10.89 2.25 1.30
C PRO A 25 11.72 3.54 1.27
N HIS A 26 11.04 4.66 1.43
CA HIS A 26 11.67 5.98 1.39
C HIS A 26 10.90 6.93 2.30
N ASP A 27 11.61 7.81 3.02
CA ASP A 27 10.98 8.67 4.00
C ASP A 27 10.26 9.89 3.39
N SER A 28 10.45 10.15 2.11
CA SER A 28 9.85 11.35 1.49
C SER A 28 9.22 11.12 0.12
N ASN A 29 9.47 10.00 -0.54
CA ASN A 29 8.93 9.76 -1.88
C ASN A 29 7.54 9.12 -1.80
N ALA A 30 6.52 9.85 -2.23
CA ALA A 30 5.16 9.36 -2.25
C ALA A 30 4.87 8.61 -3.55
N TYR A 31 3.98 7.62 -3.47
CA TYR A 31 3.46 6.90 -4.63
C TYR A 31 2.26 7.66 -5.20
N ASP A 32 2.26 7.90 -6.49
CA ASP A 32 1.19 8.58 -7.19
C ASP A 32 0.88 7.86 -8.51
N PRO A 33 -0.24 7.17 -8.62
CA PRO A 33 -1.31 6.98 -7.61
C PRO A 33 -0.83 6.19 -6.39
N PRO A 34 -1.56 6.27 -5.26
CA PRO A 34 -1.18 5.54 -4.06
C PRO A 34 -1.25 4.03 -4.25
N ILE A 35 -0.51 3.30 -3.42
CA ILE A 35 -0.58 1.84 -3.37
C ILE A 35 -1.92 1.44 -2.78
N ARG A 36 -2.59 0.49 -3.40
CA ARG A 36 -3.90 -0.01 -2.97
C ARG A 36 -3.84 -1.42 -2.41
N LEU A 37 -2.77 -2.15 -2.67
CA LEU A 37 -2.51 -3.44 -2.05
C LEU A 37 -1.02 -3.52 -1.76
N LEU A 38 -0.70 -3.84 -0.52
CA LEU A 38 0.67 -4.07 -0.06
C LEU A 38 0.77 -5.52 0.39
N ARG A 39 1.74 -6.25 -0.15
CA ARG A 39 1.96 -7.65 0.20
C ARG A 39 3.34 -7.82 0.81
N CYS A 40 3.41 -8.53 1.92
CA CYS A 40 4.66 -8.86 2.58
C CYS A 40 5.28 -10.08 1.93
N THR A 41 6.56 -10.00 1.57
CA THR A 41 7.29 -11.13 0.99
C THR A 41 8.34 -11.68 1.95
N ALA A 42 8.80 -10.88 2.91
CA ALA A 42 9.67 -11.34 3.99
C ALA A 42 9.24 -10.64 5.28
N PRO A 43 9.19 -11.37 6.42
CA PRO A 43 8.62 -10.83 7.66
C PRO A 43 9.30 -9.56 8.15
N GLY A 44 8.53 -8.70 8.77
CA GLY A 44 9.03 -7.47 9.36
C GLY A 44 7.90 -6.55 9.77
N THR A 45 8.25 -5.31 10.08
CA THR A 45 7.29 -4.26 10.40
C THR A 45 7.32 -3.24 9.29
N VAL A 46 6.15 -2.88 8.76
CA VAL A 46 6.02 -1.81 7.76
C VAL A 46 5.49 -0.56 8.43
N VAL A 47 6.08 0.59 8.11
CA VAL A 47 5.62 1.90 8.55
C VAL A 47 5.20 2.69 7.32
N PHE A 48 3.94 3.15 7.30
CA PHE A 48 3.41 3.84 6.14
C PHE A 48 2.49 4.99 6.53
N VAL A 49 2.18 5.83 5.54
CA VAL A 49 1.28 6.97 5.67
C VAL A 49 0.15 6.81 4.66
N LEU A 50 -1.08 7.04 5.08
CA LEU A 50 -2.26 6.96 4.21
C LEU A 50 -2.32 8.17 3.27
N ASP A 51 -2.96 7.98 2.13
CA ASP A 51 -3.01 9.01 1.07
C ASP A 51 -3.65 10.31 1.55
N GLY A 52 -4.63 10.25 2.41
CA GLY A 52 -5.31 11.44 2.94
C GLY A 52 -4.57 12.12 4.09
N ASP A 53 -3.48 11.56 4.58
CA ASP A 53 -2.77 12.08 5.74
C ASP A 53 -1.50 12.81 5.35
N THR A 54 -1.10 13.76 6.19
CA THR A 54 0.22 14.37 6.11
C THR A 54 1.18 13.53 6.95
N ASP A 55 2.38 13.29 6.45
CA ASP A 55 3.38 12.50 7.18
C ASP A 55 3.77 13.22 8.48
N GLY A 56 3.52 12.56 9.58
CA GLY A 56 3.87 13.02 10.91
C GLY A 56 3.76 11.88 11.90
N ALA A 57 4.34 12.03 13.08
CA ALA A 57 4.41 10.96 14.07
C ALA A 57 3.02 10.41 14.43
N GLY A 58 2.00 11.27 14.44
CA GLY A 58 0.64 10.87 14.82
C GLY A 58 -0.16 10.23 13.69
N THR A 59 0.32 10.25 12.46
CA THR A 59 -0.40 9.71 11.30
C THR A 59 0.29 8.50 10.67
N ARG A 60 1.48 8.15 11.15
CA ARG A 60 2.18 6.98 10.66
C ARG A 60 1.56 5.71 11.24
N VAL A 61 1.31 4.75 10.36
CA VAL A 61 0.77 3.46 10.75
C VAL A 61 1.90 2.45 10.75
N SER A 62 2.02 1.69 11.83
CA SER A 62 3.03 0.64 11.95
C SER A 62 2.32 -0.71 12.06
N ARG A 63 2.70 -1.66 11.23
CA ARG A 63 2.06 -2.96 11.18
C ARG A 63 3.09 -4.08 11.05
N ALA A 64 3.04 -5.04 11.98
CA ALA A 64 3.87 -6.25 11.86
C ALA A 64 3.23 -7.19 10.85
N MET A 65 4.02 -7.75 9.95
CA MET A 65 3.55 -8.62 8.89
C MET A 65 4.48 -9.84 8.74
N VAL A 66 3.91 -10.94 8.32
CA VAL A 66 4.66 -12.13 7.92
C VAL A 66 4.49 -12.36 6.42
N ALA A 67 5.35 -13.18 5.83
CA ALA A 67 5.28 -13.45 4.39
C ALA A 67 3.89 -13.96 4.00
N GLY A 68 3.30 -13.35 2.98
CA GLY A 68 1.96 -13.65 2.50
C GLY A 68 0.88 -12.73 3.04
N ASP A 69 1.14 -11.97 4.10
CA ASP A 69 0.17 -10.99 4.59
C ASP A 69 -0.04 -9.87 3.60
N GLU A 70 -1.28 -9.36 3.55
CA GLU A 70 -1.66 -8.30 2.63
C GLU A 70 -2.45 -7.21 3.35
N ILE A 71 -2.27 -5.97 2.92
CA ILE A 71 -3.11 -4.83 3.28
C ILE A 71 -3.78 -4.38 1.98
N SER A 72 -5.09 -4.56 1.88
CA SER A 72 -5.83 -4.31 0.63
C SER A 72 -6.96 -3.32 0.77
N THR A 73 -7.16 -2.74 1.95
CA THR A 73 -8.29 -1.86 2.22
C THR A 73 -7.88 -0.40 2.43
N LEU A 74 -6.61 -0.10 2.24
CA LEU A 74 -6.05 1.23 2.50
C LEU A 74 -5.39 1.77 1.25
N ALA A 75 -5.42 3.08 1.09
CA ALA A 75 -4.65 3.78 0.07
C ALA A 75 -3.38 4.29 0.74
N ILE A 76 -2.23 3.74 0.36
CA ILE A 76 -0.95 4.04 0.98
C ILE A 76 -0.18 5.02 0.12
N LYS A 77 0.06 6.21 0.66
CA LYS A 77 0.80 7.25 -0.03
C LYS A 77 2.31 7.01 0.00
N LEU A 78 2.81 6.52 1.10
CA LEU A 78 4.24 6.45 1.37
C LEU A 78 4.55 5.27 2.28
N VAL A 79 5.56 4.49 1.92
CA VAL A 79 6.14 3.47 2.80
C VAL A 79 7.48 4.03 3.28
N ARG A 80 7.60 4.26 4.57
CA ARG A 80 8.79 4.88 5.13
C ARG A 80 9.94 3.90 5.23
N SER A 81 11.16 4.39 5.04
CA SER A 81 12.36 3.56 5.28
C SER A 81 12.65 3.51 6.78
N THR A 82 12.43 4.60 7.51
CA THR A 82 12.66 4.61 8.96
C THR A 82 11.61 3.77 9.66
N GLY A 83 12.05 2.76 10.39
CA GLY A 83 11.19 1.86 11.15
C GLY A 83 10.65 0.68 10.35
N THR A 84 10.82 0.65 9.04
CA THR A 84 10.36 -0.46 8.20
C THR A 84 11.46 -1.52 8.11
N SER A 85 11.07 -2.78 8.31
CA SER A 85 11.91 -3.95 8.12
C SER A 85 11.11 -4.98 7.30
N GLY A 86 11.82 -5.99 6.79
CA GLY A 86 11.19 -6.96 5.88
C GLY A 86 11.16 -6.45 4.45
N THR A 87 10.50 -7.18 3.57
CA THR A 87 10.36 -6.81 2.16
C THR A 87 8.91 -6.89 1.73
N TYR A 88 8.53 -6.02 0.79
CA TYR A 88 7.14 -5.83 0.39
C TYR A 88 7.05 -5.59 -1.10
N GLU A 89 5.92 -5.98 -1.68
CA GLU A 89 5.55 -5.62 -3.05
C GLU A 89 4.27 -4.79 -3.01
N GLY A 90 4.13 -3.91 -3.99
CA GLY A 90 2.98 -3.03 -4.09
C GLY A 90 2.20 -3.23 -5.37
N TYR A 91 0.90 -2.94 -5.28
CA TYR A 91 -0.03 -3.00 -6.40
C TYR A 91 -0.92 -1.75 -6.38
N ARG A 92 -1.32 -1.29 -7.55
CA ARG A 92 -2.27 -0.19 -7.67
C ARG A 92 -3.13 -0.27 -8.93
#